data_000ca09c3529df668005e3f2228e0f8c
#
_entry.id   000ca09c3529df668005e3f2228e0f8c
#
_cell.length_a   1.000
_cell.length_b   1.000
_cell.length_c   1.000
_cell.angle_alpha   90.00
_cell.angle_beta   90.00
_cell.angle_gamma   90.00
#
_symmetry.space_group_name_H-M   'P 1'
#
loop_
_entity.id
_entity.type
_entity.pdbx_description
1 polymer ?
#
loop_
_entity_poly.entity_id
_entity_poly.type
_entity_poly.pdbx_seq_one_letter_code
_entity_poly.pdbx_strand_id
1 'polypeptide(L)'
;MCKNMDNLNIGGVPLKSHAVLAPMAGVSDRAYRELCVRFGAAYCVSEMVSSKALSFNSKKSEELMEISDLERPCGIQIFGDDPKCMADAAKHALENKPDIIDINMGCPAPKISSNGSGSALMKNPRLCGEIVKAVTAVTDIPVTVKIRKGWGDDSVNAVEVAKICESAGAAAITVHGRTRQQYYKPPVDYDIIRAVRESVSVPVIANGDIDSAERAKEVMDITGCDLVMIGRATLGNPWIFSQINAYLENPNVKIHTPDLEERLGVMIEHISKMVEYKGEHMAMLQARKLVVGYFKGMKGAAALRNEAGKIKTLDDLYELRQKALSLQ
;
A
#
# COMPACT_ATOMS: atom_id res chain seq x y z
N MET A 1 -22.92 10.09 -2.59
CA MET A 1 -22.89 10.26 -1.13
C MET A 1 -21.95 9.24 -0.57
N CYS A 2 -20.84 9.66 0.08
CA CYS A 2 -19.99 8.72 0.82
C CYS A 2 -20.85 8.00 1.88
N LYS A 3 -20.64 6.69 2.08
CA LYS A 3 -21.32 5.96 3.16
C LYS A 3 -21.01 6.62 4.50
N ASN A 4 -22.01 6.60 5.39
CA ASN A 4 -21.81 7.02 6.76
C ASN A 4 -20.63 6.23 7.36
N MET A 5 -19.67 6.91 7.97
CA MET A 5 -18.44 6.32 8.53
C MET A 5 -18.70 5.14 9.48
N ASP A 6 -19.86 5.15 10.16
CA ASP A 6 -20.27 4.11 11.11
C ASP A 6 -20.37 2.68 10.50
N ASN A 7 -20.43 2.57 9.17
CA ASN A 7 -20.56 1.30 8.44
C ASN A 7 -19.34 0.93 7.58
N LEU A 8 -18.24 1.72 7.66
CA LEU A 8 -17.07 1.45 6.85
C LEU A 8 -16.20 0.37 7.52
N ASN A 9 -16.17 -0.81 6.92
CA ASN A 9 -15.38 -1.94 7.43
C ASN A 9 -14.93 -2.88 6.32
N ILE A 10 -13.94 -3.72 6.62
CA ILE A 10 -13.49 -4.83 5.78
C ILE A 10 -13.65 -6.11 6.60
N GLY A 11 -14.64 -6.94 6.25
CA GLY A 11 -14.85 -8.23 6.93
C GLY A 11 -15.04 -8.10 8.45
N GLY A 12 -15.64 -7.01 8.93
CA GLY A 12 -15.82 -6.72 10.36
C GLY A 12 -14.72 -5.88 11.00
N VAL A 13 -13.58 -5.65 10.33
CA VAL A 13 -12.54 -4.72 10.80
C VAL A 13 -12.98 -3.29 10.52
N PRO A 14 -13.26 -2.46 11.56
CA PRO A 14 -13.75 -1.11 11.36
C PRO A 14 -12.67 -0.17 10.83
N LEU A 15 -13.02 0.71 9.91
CA LEU A 15 -12.13 1.71 9.34
C LEU A 15 -12.57 3.11 9.76
N LYS A 16 -11.60 3.98 10.10
CA LYS A 16 -11.86 5.33 10.60
C LYS A 16 -11.79 6.41 9.51
N SER A 17 -11.48 6.06 8.28
CA SER A 17 -11.34 6.98 7.15
C SER A 17 -11.39 6.23 5.82
N HIS A 18 -11.26 6.96 4.69
CA HIS A 18 -11.47 6.41 3.35
C HIS A 18 -10.18 6.09 2.59
N ALA A 19 -9.03 6.58 3.06
CA ALA A 19 -7.76 6.46 2.35
C ALA A 19 -6.84 5.41 2.98
N VAL A 20 -6.39 4.44 2.17
CA VAL A 20 -5.60 3.27 2.57
C VAL A 20 -4.18 3.40 2.04
N LEU A 21 -3.16 3.04 2.85
CA LEU A 21 -1.77 2.96 2.37
C LEU A 21 -1.54 1.70 1.54
N ALA A 22 -1.02 1.87 0.33
CA ALA A 22 -0.67 0.75 -0.54
C ALA A 22 0.57 -0.01 -0.05
N PRO A 23 0.63 -1.35 -0.24
CA PRO A 23 1.84 -2.13 -0.07
C PRO A 23 2.89 -1.72 -1.12
N MET A 24 4.06 -1.26 -0.68
CA MET A 24 5.15 -0.81 -1.56
C MET A 24 6.49 -1.37 -1.08
N ALA A 25 7.08 -2.30 -1.85
CA ALA A 25 8.34 -2.94 -1.51
C ALA A 25 9.46 -1.92 -1.26
N GLY A 26 10.09 -2.00 -0.08
CA GLY A 26 11.13 -1.09 0.39
C GLY A 26 10.65 0.35 0.65
N VAL A 27 9.35 0.53 0.95
CA VAL A 27 8.73 1.82 1.30
C VAL A 27 7.77 1.66 2.48
N SER A 28 6.78 0.76 2.38
CA SER A 28 5.76 0.56 3.42
C SER A 28 6.25 -0.36 4.53
N ASP A 29 7.43 -0.06 5.08
CA ASP A 29 7.94 -0.70 6.27
C ASP A 29 7.18 -0.23 7.53
N ARG A 30 7.44 -0.87 8.67
CA ARG A 30 6.75 -0.58 9.93
C ARG A 30 6.80 0.91 10.28
N ALA A 31 7.98 1.55 10.22
CA ALA A 31 8.13 2.96 10.55
C ALA A 31 7.25 3.86 9.66
N TYR A 32 7.18 3.54 8.37
CA TYR A 32 6.36 4.30 7.42
C TYR A 32 4.86 4.05 7.59
N ARG A 33 4.46 2.82 7.90
CA ARG A 33 3.05 2.49 8.16
C ARG A 33 2.53 3.21 9.40
N GLU A 34 3.29 3.18 10.52
CA GLU A 34 2.97 3.95 11.74
C GLU A 34 2.82 5.44 11.44
N LEU A 35 3.75 6.01 10.66
CA LEU A 35 3.68 7.40 10.24
C LEU A 35 2.39 7.68 9.46
N CYS A 36 2.07 6.89 8.45
CA CYS A 36 0.88 7.10 7.62
C CYS A 36 -0.43 6.96 8.41
N VAL A 37 -0.52 6.00 9.35
CA VAL A 37 -1.69 5.85 10.22
C VAL A 37 -1.84 7.06 11.15
N ARG A 38 -0.77 7.59 11.71
CA ARG A 38 -0.81 8.83 12.48
C ARG A 38 -1.32 10.02 11.67
N PHE A 39 -1.04 10.06 10.37
CA PHE A 39 -1.60 11.06 9.44
C PHE A 39 -2.99 10.71 8.91
N GLY A 40 -3.64 9.66 9.43
CA GLY A 40 -5.03 9.35 9.16
C GLY A 40 -5.27 8.32 8.05
N ALA A 41 -4.28 7.49 7.71
CA ALA A 41 -4.54 6.33 6.88
C ALA A 41 -5.54 5.39 7.59
N ALA A 42 -6.59 5.00 6.88
CA ALA A 42 -7.66 4.16 7.41
C ALA A 42 -7.19 2.74 7.76
N TYR A 43 -6.23 2.26 6.99
CA TYR A 43 -5.70 0.92 7.00
C TYR A 43 -4.37 0.92 6.27
N CYS A 44 -3.44 0.10 6.68
CA CYS A 44 -2.17 -0.08 5.99
C CYS A 44 -1.89 -1.56 5.70
N VAL A 45 -1.04 -1.79 4.70
CA VAL A 45 -0.62 -3.15 4.30
C VAL A 45 0.90 -3.23 4.29
N SER A 46 1.45 -4.30 4.86
CA SER A 46 2.89 -4.55 4.89
C SER A 46 3.50 -4.62 3.49
N GLU A 47 4.81 -4.61 3.42
CA GLU A 47 5.50 -5.06 2.22
C GLU A 47 5.14 -6.52 1.93
N MET A 48 5.15 -6.91 0.66
CA MET A 48 4.76 -8.27 0.26
C MET A 48 5.79 -9.32 0.69
N VAL A 49 5.33 -10.39 1.30
CA VAL A 49 6.13 -11.51 1.82
C VAL A 49 5.96 -12.74 0.93
N SER A 50 7.06 -13.36 0.54
CA SER A 50 7.03 -14.57 -0.29
C SER A 50 6.66 -15.81 0.52
N SER A 51 5.59 -16.52 0.11
CA SER A 51 5.21 -17.79 0.71
C SER A 51 6.33 -18.84 0.63
N LYS A 52 7.04 -18.90 -0.49
CA LYS A 52 8.21 -19.78 -0.67
C LYS A 52 9.37 -19.40 0.24
N ALA A 53 9.65 -18.10 0.45
CA ALA A 53 10.75 -17.67 1.32
C ALA A 53 10.48 -18.00 2.80
N LEU A 54 9.22 -17.93 3.23
CA LEU A 54 8.81 -18.33 4.58
C LEU A 54 9.04 -19.82 4.84
N SER A 55 8.80 -20.69 3.86
CA SER A 55 9.05 -22.13 4.00
C SER A 55 10.54 -22.48 4.20
N PHE A 56 11.45 -21.52 3.96
CA PHE A 56 12.89 -21.62 4.21
C PHE A 56 13.36 -20.81 5.43
N ASN A 57 12.47 -20.40 6.33
CA ASN A 57 12.75 -19.63 7.56
C ASN A 57 13.59 -18.36 7.30
N SER A 58 13.20 -17.59 6.30
CA SER A 58 13.89 -16.36 5.92
C SER A 58 13.68 -15.26 6.97
N LYS A 59 14.72 -14.91 7.75
CA LYS A 59 14.68 -13.80 8.72
C LYS A 59 14.13 -12.50 8.12
N LYS A 60 14.53 -12.18 6.90
CA LYS A 60 14.02 -11.00 6.20
C LYS A 60 12.51 -11.06 5.96
N SER A 61 11.96 -12.23 5.73
CA SER A 61 10.51 -12.40 5.56
C SER A 61 9.78 -12.23 6.90
N GLU A 62 10.39 -12.69 8.00
CA GLU A 62 9.88 -12.48 9.36
C GLU A 62 9.81 -10.98 9.69
N GLU A 63 10.92 -10.24 9.50
CA GLU A 63 10.98 -8.80 9.74
C GLU A 63 9.92 -8.01 8.97
N LEU A 64 9.55 -8.45 7.76
CA LEU A 64 8.51 -7.81 6.94
C LEU A 64 7.09 -8.03 7.48
N MET A 65 6.88 -9.02 8.35
CA MET A 65 5.59 -9.34 8.96
C MET A 65 5.38 -8.67 10.32
N GLU A 66 6.41 -8.03 10.88
CA GLU A 66 6.29 -7.33 12.15
C GLU A 66 5.25 -6.21 12.06
N ILE A 67 4.33 -6.20 13.03
CA ILE A 67 3.26 -5.19 13.18
C ILE A 67 3.30 -4.62 14.59
N SER A 68 3.03 -3.31 14.71
CA SER A 68 2.83 -2.63 16.00
C SER A 68 1.37 -2.24 16.23
N ASP A 69 1.05 -1.93 17.49
CA ASP A 69 -0.27 -1.40 17.82
C ASP A 69 -0.50 0.03 17.30
N LEU A 70 0.58 0.75 16.93
CA LEU A 70 0.53 2.12 16.41
C LEU A 70 0.06 2.20 14.94
N GLU A 71 0.06 1.08 14.21
CA GLU A 71 -0.30 1.03 12.80
C GLU A 71 -1.60 0.28 12.50
N ARG A 72 -2.38 -0.05 13.54
CA ARG A 72 -3.66 -0.78 13.40
C ARG A 72 -4.80 0.12 12.92
N PRO A 73 -5.70 -0.42 12.06
CA PRO A 73 -5.66 -1.77 11.48
C PRO A 73 -4.55 -1.93 10.43
N CYS A 74 -3.89 -3.11 10.46
CA CYS A 74 -2.80 -3.42 9.55
C CYS A 74 -2.93 -4.84 8.98
N GLY A 75 -2.70 -4.97 7.67
CA GLY A 75 -2.66 -6.26 6.99
C GLY A 75 -1.25 -6.73 6.67
N ILE A 76 -1.03 -8.04 6.73
CA ILE A 76 0.18 -8.67 6.17
C ILE A 76 -0.13 -9.12 4.75
N GLN A 77 0.69 -8.64 3.78
CA GLN A 77 0.55 -9.07 2.39
C GLN A 77 1.47 -10.24 2.06
N ILE A 78 0.89 -11.34 1.60
CA ILE A 78 1.61 -12.52 1.12
C ILE A 78 1.48 -12.68 -0.39
N PHE A 79 2.47 -13.31 -1.02
CA PHE A 79 2.42 -13.66 -2.44
C PHE A 79 3.02 -15.03 -2.72
N GLY A 80 2.47 -15.71 -3.71
CA GLY A 80 2.89 -17.02 -4.18
C GLY A 80 1.98 -17.48 -5.32
N ASP A 81 2.26 -18.67 -5.84
CA ASP A 81 1.56 -19.32 -6.96
C ASP A 81 1.04 -20.72 -6.60
N ASP A 82 1.30 -21.18 -5.38
CA ASP A 82 0.87 -22.49 -4.87
C ASP A 82 -0.12 -22.32 -3.70
N PRO A 83 -1.36 -22.85 -3.79
CA PRO A 83 -2.38 -22.68 -2.75
C PRO A 83 -1.95 -23.20 -1.38
N LYS A 84 -1.22 -24.33 -1.32
CA LYS A 84 -0.77 -24.91 -0.06
C LYS A 84 0.30 -24.05 0.60
N CYS A 85 1.32 -23.61 -0.17
CA CYS A 85 2.34 -22.69 0.33
C CYS A 85 1.73 -21.37 0.80
N MET A 86 0.67 -20.88 0.13
CA MET A 86 -0.03 -19.63 0.52
C MET A 86 -0.82 -19.81 1.82
N ALA A 87 -1.48 -20.96 2.02
CA ALA A 87 -2.15 -21.30 3.27
C ALA A 87 -1.15 -21.42 4.43
N ASP A 88 -0.01 -22.08 4.23
CA ASP A 88 1.03 -22.21 5.25
C ASP A 88 1.65 -20.83 5.58
N ALA A 89 1.88 -19.97 4.57
CA ALA A 89 2.35 -18.60 4.78
C ALA A 89 1.32 -17.75 5.57
N ALA A 90 0.03 -17.93 5.31
CA ALA A 90 -1.02 -17.26 6.07
C ALA A 90 -1.01 -17.67 7.54
N LYS A 91 -0.90 -18.97 7.85
CA LYS A 91 -0.77 -19.45 9.25
C LYS A 91 0.42 -18.82 9.96
N HIS A 92 1.56 -18.75 9.26
CA HIS A 92 2.77 -18.12 9.81
C HIS A 92 2.56 -16.62 10.06
N ALA A 93 1.91 -15.92 9.12
CA ALA A 93 1.60 -14.50 9.27
C ALA A 93 0.69 -14.22 10.48
N LEU A 94 -0.21 -15.14 10.86
CA LEU A 94 -1.09 -15.01 12.03
C LEU A 94 -0.35 -14.92 13.35
N GLU A 95 0.88 -15.42 13.45
CA GLU A 95 1.72 -15.31 14.65
C GLU A 95 2.01 -13.84 15.00
N ASN A 96 2.03 -12.95 13.99
CA ASN A 96 2.18 -11.50 14.17
C ASN A 96 0.85 -10.77 14.45
N LYS A 97 -0.26 -11.51 14.61
CA LYS A 97 -1.60 -10.98 14.92
C LYS A 97 -2.06 -9.84 14.01
N PRO A 98 -2.01 -9.99 12.68
CA PRO A 98 -2.53 -8.98 11.77
C PRO A 98 -4.06 -8.84 11.91
N ASP A 99 -4.59 -7.70 11.50
CA ASP A 99 -6.05 -7.50 11.43
C ASP A 99 -6.63 -8.11 10.14
N ILE A 100 -5.81 -8.24 9.10
CA ILE A 100 -6.18 -8.72 7.76
C ILE A 100 -5.00 -9.50 7.15
N ILE A 101 -5.30 -10.57 6.39
CA ILE A 101 -4.34 -11.16 5.44
C ILE A 101 -4.64 -10.62 4.05
N ASP A 102 -3.67 -9.99 3.38
CA ASP A 102 -3.82 -9.50 2.01
C ASP A 102 -3.04 -10.38 1.02
N ILE A 103 -3.65 -10.72 -0.11
CA ILE A 103 -3.04 -11.56 -1.15
C ILE A 103 -2.66 -10.69 -2.34
N ASN A 104 -1.35 -10.69 -2.69
CA ASN A 104 -0.87 -9.98 -3.86
C ASN A 104 -1.09 -10.78 -5.15
N MET A 105 -1.95 -10.26 -6.00
CA MET A 105 -2.18 -10.75 -7.38
C MET A 105 -1.96 -9.62 -8.42
N GLY A 106 -1.19 -8.58 -8.04
CA GLY A 106 -1.02 -7.38 -8.87
C GLY A 106 0.41 -6.90 -9.09
N CYS A 107 1.43 -7.47 -8.43
CA CYS A 107 2.82 -7.04 -8.58
C CYS A 107 3.31 -7.26 -10.02
N PRO A 108 3.74 -6.19 -10.75
CA PRO A 108 4.16 -6.30 -12.13
C PRO A 108 5.65 -6.65 -12.30
N ALA A 109 6.42 -6.66 -11.20
CA ALA A 109 7.87 -6.84 -11.22
C ALA A 109 8.26 -8.16 -11.93
N PRO A 110 9.18 -8.14 -12.90
CA PRO A 110 9.58 -9.35 -13.63
C PRO A 110 10.01 -10.48 -12.71
N LYS A 111 10.80 -10.19 -11.67
CA LYS A 111 11.26 -11.17 -10.68
C LYS A 111 10.12 -11.92 -9.97
N ILE A 112 8.95 -11.33 -9.86
CA ILE A 112 7.77 -11.94 -9.25
C ILE A 112 6.91 -12.60 -10.32
N SER A 113 6.57 -11.87 -11.39
CA SER A 113 5.63 -12.34 -12.40
C SER A 113 6.20 -13.42 -13.33
N SER A 114 7.52 -13.54 -13.49
CA SER A 114 8.13 -14.65 -14.24
C SER A 114 8.01 -16.00 -13.53
N ASN A 115 7.79 -15.99 -12.21
CA ASN A 115 7.65 -17.19 -11.40
C ASN A 115 6.17 -17.58 -11.15
N GLY A 116 5.22 -17.06 -11.94
CA GLY A 116 3.79 -17.39 -11.81
C GLY A 116 3.03 -16.60 -10.76
N SER A 117 3.72 -15.82 -9.91
CA SER A 117 3.13 -15.10 -8.79
C SER A 117 2.75 -13.64 -9.14
N GLY A 118 2.11 -12.94 -8.23
CA GLY A 118 1.71 -11.54 -8.42
C GLY A 118 0.76 -11.38 -9.60
N SER A 119 1.03 -10.44 -10.50
CA SER A 119 0.15 -10.19 -11.65
C SER A 119 0.07 -11.35 -12.67
N ALA A 120 0.98 -12.33 -12.62
CA ALA A 120 0.89 -13.52 -13.48
C ALA A 120 -0.31 -14.40 -13.13
N LEU A 121 -0.78 -14.37 -11.87
CA LEU A 121 -2.00 -15.05 -11.44
C LEU A 121 -3.23 -14.61 -12.24
N MET A 122 -3.29 -13.35 -12.70
CA MET A 122 -4.38 -12.85 -13.53
C MET A 122 -4.58 -13.66 -14.84
N LYS A 123 -3.56 -14.41 -15.29
CA LYS A 123 -3.69 -15.31 -16.45
C LYS A 123 -4.44 -16.61 -16.14
N ASN A 124 -4.62 -16.92 -14.86
CA ASN A 124 -5.32 -18.13 -14.40
C ASN A 124 -6.31 -17.77 -13.29
N PRO A 125 -7.51 -17.25 -13.64
CA PRO A 125 -8.53 -16.87 -12.67
C PRO A 125 -8.93 -17.99 -11.72
N ARG A 126 -8.95 -19.24 -12.19
CA ARG A 126 -9.24 -20.40 -11.35
C ARG A 126 -8.24 -20.56 -10.22
N LEU A 127 -6.93 -20.43 -10.52
CA LEU A 127 -5.87 -20.50 -9.51
C LEU A 127 -5.99 -19.35 -8.48
N CYS A 128 -6.43 -18.16 -8.91
CA CYS A 128 -6.72 -17.07 -7.98
C CYS A 128 -7.74 -17.50 -6.92
N GLY A 129 -8.85 -18.11 -7.35
CA GLY A 129 -9.86 -18.64 -6.43
C GLY A 129 -9.35 -19.77 -5.54
N GLU A 130 -8.56 -20.70 -6.08
CA GLU A 130 -7.96 -21.80 -5.31
C GLU A 130 -7.04 -21.27 -4.20
N ILE A 131 -6.23 -20.25 -4.49
CA ILE A 131 -5.35 -19.56 -3.51
C ILE A 131 -6.21 -18.89 -2.42
N VAL A 132 -7.20 -18.08 -2.80
CA VAL A 132 -8.05 -17.38 -1.84
C VAL A 132 -8.74 -18.41 -0.92
N LYS A 133 -9.35 -19.45 -1.50
CA LYS A 133 -10.01 -20.52 -0.75
C LYS A 133 -9.07 -21.23 0.22
N ALA A 134 -7.83 -21.51 -0.18
CA ALA A 134 -6.84 -22.16 0.68
C ALA A 134 -6.42 -21.27 1.85
N VAL A 135 -6.28 -19.95 1.62
CA VAL A 135 -5.94 -18.99 2.68
C VAL A 135 -7.12 -18.75 3.62
N THR A 136 -8.33 -18.55 3.11
CA THR A 136 -9.54 -18.36 3.95
C THR A 136 -9.86 -19.57 4.80
N ALA A 137 -9.52 -20.78 4.36
CA ALA A 137 -9.76 -22.01 5.13
C ALA A 137 -8.87 -22.16 6.39
N VAL A 138 -7.85 -21.34 6.55
CA VAL A 138 -6.86 -21.44 7.64
C VAL A 138 -6.83 -20.24 8.57
N THR A 139 -7.74 -19.29 8.41
CA THR A 139 -7.80 -18.07 9.23
C THR A 139 -9.25 -17.62 9.46
N ASP A 140 -9.50 -17.07 10.67
CA ASP A 140 -10.78 -16.45 11.04
C ASP A 140 -10.79 -14.93 10.80
N ILE A 141 -9.63 -14.32 10.49
CA ILE A 141 -9.58 -12.90 10.15
C ILE A 141 -9.85 -12.67 8.66
N PRO A 142 -10.29 -11.45 8.26
CA PRO A 142 -10.59 -11.17 6.86
C PRO A 142 -9.41 -11.40 5.93
N VAL A 143 -9.68 -11.96 4.75
CA VAL A 143 -8.73 -12.11 3.66
C VAL A 143 -9.09 -11.11 2.56
N THR A 144 -8.14 -10.29 2.12
CA THR A 144 -8.31 -9.34 1.01
C THR A 144 -7.42 -9.69 -0.17
N VAL A 145 -7.75 -9.18 -1.35
CA VAL A 145 -6.98 -9.46 -2.57
C VAL A 145 -6.66 -8.16 -3.28
N LYS A 146 -5.41 -8.00 -3.71
CA LYS A 146 -5.00 -6.86 -4.54
C LYS A 146 -4.65 -7.31 -5.95
N ILE A 147 -5.45 -6.85 -6.94
CA ILE A 147 -5.34 -7.21 -8.35
C ILE A 147 -4.99 -6.01 -9.25
N ARG A 148 -4.72 -6.29 -10.52
CA ARG A 148 -4.71 -5.33 -11.63
C ARG A 148 -5.93 -5.53 -12.54
N LYS A 149 -6.10 -4.65 -13.56
CA LYS A 149 -7.20 -4.83 -14.53
C LYS A 149 -7.01 -6.06 -15.44
N GLY A 150 -5.79 -6.59 -15.55
CA GLY A 150 -5.44 -7.75 -16.36
C GLY A 150 -3.93 -7.84 -16.59
N TRP A 151 -3.52 -8.81 -17.42
CA TRP A 151 -2.12 -8.97 -17.82
C TRP A 151 -1.71 -7.96 -18.90
N GLY A 152 -2.45 -7.92 -20.01
CA GLY A 152 -2.30 -7.02 -21.15
C GLY A 152 -3.65 -6.45 -21.57
N ASP A 153 -3.64 -5.57 -22.57
CA ASP A 153 -4.88 -4.92 -23.03
C ASP A 153 -5.81 -5.90 -23.76
N ASP A 154 -5.27 -6.99 -24.28
CA ASP A 154 -5.97 -8.13 -24.89
C ASP A 154 -6.52 -9.14 -23.86
N SER A 155 -6.20 -8.97 -22.60
CA SER A 155 -6.50 -9.91 -21.51
C SER A 155 -6.97 -9.20 -20.23
N VAL A 156 -7.84 -8.20 -20.40
CA VAL A 156 -8.50 -7.50 -19.29
C VAL A 156 -9.57 -8.40 -18.68
N ASN A 157 -9.41 -8.79 -17.41
CA ASN A 157 -10.28 -9.77 -16.75
C ASN A 157 -10.52 -9.50 -15.25
N ALA A 158 -10.34 -8.25 -14.80
CA ALA A 158 -10.50 -7.88 -13.39
C ALA A 158 -11.87 -8.25 -12.82
N VAL A 159 -12.96 -8.10 -13.60
CA VAL A 159 -14.32 -8.45 -13.17
C VAL A 159 -14.46 -9.95 -12.91
N GLU A 160 -13.93 -10.78 -13.81
CA GLU A 160 -13.95 -12.24 -13.65
C GLU A 160 -13.16 -12.66 -12.40
N VAL A 161 -11.92 -12.18 -12.27
CA VAL A 161 -11.05 -12.49 -11.12
C VAL A 161 -11.68 -12.02 -9.81
N ALA A 162 -12.29 -10.84 -9.79
CA ALA A 162 -12.95 -10.30 -8.60
C ALA A 162 -14.11 -11.19 -8.12
N LYS A 163 -14.99 -11.60 -9.04
CA LYS A 163 -16.10 -12.52 -8.73
C LYS A 163 -15.62 -13.88 -8.20
N ILE A 164 -14.58 -14.42 -8.81
CA ILE A 164 -13.97 -15.69 -8.36
C ILE A 164 -13.36 -15.53 -6.96
N CYS A 165 -12.63 -14.45 -6.70
CA CYS A 165 -12.04 -14.19 -5.39
C CYS A 165 -13.11 -13.98 -4.32
N GLU A 166 -14.19 -13.21 -4.60
CA GLU A 166 -15.32 -13.05 -3.69
C GLU A 166 -15.99 -14.39 -3.38
N SER A 167 -16.29 -15.18 -4.40
CA SER A 167 -16.89 -16.53 -4.23
C SER A 167 -16.00 -17.48 -3.44
N ALA A 168 -14.69 -17.26 -3.44
CA ALA A 168 -13.71 -18.00 -2.65
C ALA A 168 -13.52 -17.48 -1.22
N GLY A 169 -14.21 -16.39 -0.83
CA GLY A 169 -14.24 -15.84 0.51
C GLY A 169 -13.40 -14.57 0.73
N ALA A 170 -12.98 -13.86 -0.33
CA ALA A 170 -12.33 -12.56 -0.17
C ALA A 170 -13.29 -11.53 0.44
N ALA A 171 -12.85 -10.84 1.50
CA ALA A 171 -13.63 -9.85 2.25
C ALA A 171 -13.54 -8.43 1.65
N ALA A 172 -12.56 -8.14 0.80
CA ALA A 172 -12.45 -6.92 0.00
C ALA A 172 -11.49 -7.13 -1.18
N ILE A 173 -11.63 -6.29 -2.20
CA ILE A 173 -10.80 -6.37 -3.41
C ILE A 173 -10.23 -4.99 -3.75
N THR A 174 -8.90 -4.88 -3.79
CA THR A 174 -8.22 -3.66 -4.28
C THR A 174 -7.91 -3.82 -5.77
N VAL A 175 -8.35 -2.87 -6.59
CA VAL A 175 -8.14 -2.90 -8.04
C VAL A 175 -7.23 -1.76 -8.48
N HIS A 176 -6.05 -2.08 -9.01
CA HIS A 176 -5.25 -1.11 -9.73
C HIS A 176 -5.70 -1.07 -11.21
N GLY A 177 -6.24 0.07 -11.66
CA GLY A 177 -6.81 0.25 -13.00
C GLY A 177 -5.79 0.26 -14.14
N ARG A 178 -4.75 -0.57 -14.07
CA ARG A 178 -3.72 -0.77 -15.10
C ARG A 178 -3.45 -2.24 -15.32
N THR A 179 -3.05 -2.61 -16.55
CA THR A 179 -2.53 -3.96 -16.83
C THR A 179 -1.11 -4.12 -16.28
N ARG A 180 -0.64 -5.38 -16.21
CA ARG A 180 0.77 -5.66 -15.88
C ARG A 180 1.70 -5.05 -16.91
N GLN A 181 1.35 -5.11 -18.21
CA GLN A 181 2.18 -4.58 -19.30
C GLN A 181 2.28 -3.05 -19.26
N GLN A 182 1.22 -2.34 -18.86
CA GLN A 182 1.26 -0.89 -18.65
C GLN A 182 2.22 -0.48 -17.54
N TYR A 183 2.45 -1.36 -16.56
CA TYR A 183 3.28 -1.07 -15.39
C TYR A 183 2.74 0.14 -14.59
N TYR A 184 3.28 1.35 -14.86
CA TYR A 184 2.83 2.63 -14.29
C TYR A 184 2.56 3.69 -15.37
N LYS A 185 2.55 3.32 -16.66
CA LYS A 185 2.25 4.25 -17.74
C LYS A 185 0.77 4.67 -17.69
N PRO A 186 0.45 5.96 -17.90
CA PRO A 186 -0.93 6.43 -17.98
C PRO A 186 -1.64 5.89 -19.24
N PRO A 187 -2.99 5.92 -19.27
CA PRO A 187 -3.89 6.32 -18.19
C PRO A 187 -4.23 5.19 -17.22
N VAL A 188 -4.84 5.53 -16.07
CA VAL A 188 -5.57 4.58 -15.22
C VAL A 188 -6.97 4.42 -15.77
N ASP A 189 -7.45 3.21 -15.83
CA ASP A 189 -8.79 2.85 -16.25
C ASP A 189 -9.70 2.75 -15.02
N TYR A 190 -10.46 3.81 -14.75
CA TYR A 190 -11.41 3.85 -13.64
C TYR A 190 -12.73 3.18 -13.97
N ASP A 191 -13.07 3.02 -15.26
CA ASP A 191 -14.30 2.34 -15.68
C ASP A 191 -14.24 0.85 -15.35
N ILE A 192 -13.07 0.21 -15.50
CA ILE A 192 -12.90 -1.18 -15.06
C ILE A 192 -13.02 -1.32 -13.54
N ILE A 193 -12.57 -0.34 -12.76
CA ILE A 193 -12.74 -0.34 -11.30
C ILE A 193 -14.22 -0.24 -10.95
N ARG A 194 -14.97 0.64 -11.61
CA ARG A 194 -16.43 0.74 -11.48
C ARG A 194 -17.11 -0.58 -11.83
N ALA A 195 -16.76 -1.19 -12.97
CA ALA A 195 -17.32 -2.47 -13.40
C ALA A 195 -17.07 -3.59 -12.36
N VAL A 196 -15.90 -3.62 -11.74
CA VAL A 196 -15.63 -4.52 -10.61
C VAL A 196 -16.53 -4.19 -9.43
N ARG A 197 -16.62 -2.90 -9.02
CA ARG A 197 -17.44 -2.46 -7.90
C ARG A 197 -18.92 -2.85 -8.05
N GLU A 198 -19.45 -2.75 -9.27
CA GLU A 198 -20.83 -3.11 -9.60
C GLU A 198 -21.05 -4.63 -9.68
N SER A 199 -20.00 -5.42 -9.82
CA SER A 199 -20.07 -6.87 -10.05
C SER A 199 -19.90 -7.73 -8.79
N VAL A 200 -19.49 -7.14 -7.66
CA VAL A 200 -19.26 -7.82 -6.36
C VAL A 200 -20.00 -7.11 -5.22
N SER A 201 -20.28 -7.83 -4.15
CA SER A 201 -20.94 -7.30 -2.95
C SER A 201 -19.95 -6.81 -1.87
N VAL A 202 -18.74 -7.35 -1.87
CA VAL A 202 -17.67 -6.94 -0.95
C VAL A 202 -17.12 -5.55 -1.28
N PRO A 203 -16.54 -4.82 -0.32
CA PRO A 203 -15.89 -3.54 -0.58
C PRO A 203 -14.84 -3.62 -1.68
N VAL A 204 -14.85 -2.64 -2.61
CA VAL A 204 -13.81 -2.46 -3.62
C VAL A 204 -13.01 -1.20 -3.30
N ILE A 205 -11.70 -1.32 -3.32
CA ILE A 205 -10.75 -0.23 -3.05
C ILE A 205 -10.13 0.23 -4.38
N ALA A 206 -10.38 1.48 -4.77
CA ALA A 206 -9.86 2.02 -6.01
C ALA A 206 -8.37 2.42 -5.86
N ASN A 207 -7.54 2.01 -6.82
CA ASN A 207 -6.10 2.30 -6.80
C ASN A 207 -5.58 2.75 -8.16
N GLY A 208 -4.72 3.76 -8.16
CA GLY A 208 -3.99 4.26 -9.33
C GLY A 208 -4.10 5.78 -9.49
N ASP A 209 -2.95 6.48 -9.57
CA ASP A 209 -2.78 7.91 -9.80
C ASP A 209 -3.69 8.83 -8.95
N ILE A 210 -3.83 8.50 -7.67
CA ILE A 210 -4.50 9.33 -6.68
C ILE A 210 -3.42 10.07 -5.92
N ASP A 211 -3.29 11.38 -6.17
CA ASP A 211 -2.18 12.21 -5.71
C ASP A 211 -2.62 13.51 -5.02
N SER A 212 -3.91 13.75 -4.88
CA SER A 212 -4.50 14.85 -4.12
C SER A 212 -5.83 14.46 -3.49
N ALA A 213 -6.34 15.32 -2.62
CA ALA A 213 -7.64 15.14 -1.97
C ALA A 213 -8.79 15.24 -3.00
N GLU A 214 -8.71 16.19 -3.92
CA GLU A 214 -9.66 16.38 -5.01
C GLU A 214 -9.68 15.16 -5.93
N ARG A 215 -8.49 14.64 -6.27
CA ARG A 215 -8.38 13.44 -7.11
C ARG A 215 -8.94 12.20 -6.41
N ALA A 216 -8.77 12.06 -5.10
CA ALA A 216 -9.38 10.99 -4.33
C ALA A 216 -10.92 11.05 -4.43
N LYS A 217 -11.51 12.23 -4.22
CA LYS A 217 -12.96 12.43 -4.34
C LYS A 217 -13.46 12.12 -5.74
N GLU A 218 -12.78 12.65 -6.77
CA GLU A 218 -13.12 12.39 -8.17
C GLU A 218 -13.12 10.89 -8.50
N VAL A 219 -12.09 10.16 -8.06
CA VAL A 219 -11.98 8.71 -8.27
C VAL A 219 -13.11 7.96 -7.55
N MET A 220 -13.45 8.36 -6.32
CA MET A 220 -14.58 7.78 -5.59
C MET A 220 -15.90 8.01 -6.34
N ASP A 221 -16.12 9.22 -6.85
CA ASP A 221 -17.34 9.57 -7.61
C ASP A 221 -17.43 8.79 -8.93
N ILE A 222 -16.32 8.65 -9.66
CA ILE A 222 -16.26 7.91 -10.91
C ILE A 222 -16.50 6.42 -10.68
N THR A 223 -15.87 5.84 -9.67
CA THR A 223 -15.85 4.39 -9.46
C THR A 223 -16.97 3.86 -8.59
N GLY A 224 -17.60 4.72 -7.79
CA GLY A 224 -18.57 4.32 -6.76
C GLY A 224 -17.91 3.56 -5.57
N CYS A 225 -16.58 3.59 -5.46
CA CYS A 225 -15.87 2.97 -4.35
C CYS A 225 -15.91 3.86 -3.11
N ASP A 226 -16.08 3.26 -1.94
CA ASP A 226 -16.03 3.97 -0.65
C ASP A 226 -14.60 4.13 -0.12
N LEU A 227 -13.63 3.43 -0.71
CA LEU A 227 -12.22 3.41 -0.30
C LEU A 227 -11.29 3.66 -1.47
N VAL A 228 -10.22 4.39 -1.21
CA VAL A 228 -9.12 4.64 -2.16
C VAL A 228 -7.78 4.21 -1.57
N MET A 229 -6.91 3.60 -2.39
CA MET A 229 -5.58 3.18 -1.96
C MET A 229 -4.51 4.07 -2.59
N ILE A 230 -3.69 4.68 -1.74
CA ILE A 230 -2.66 5.64 -2.12
C ILE A 230 -1.29 4.97 -2.08
N GLY A 231 -0.55 5.05 -3.18
CA GLY A 231 0.82 4.54 -3.27
C GLY A 231 1.84 5.67 -3.37
N ARG A 232 2.43 5.86 -4.54
CA ARG A 232 3.56 6.77 -4.81
C ARG A 232 3.38 8.22 -4.33
N ALA A 233 2.15 8.69 -4.25
CA ALA A 233 1.84 10.05 -3.79
C ALA A 233 2.10 10.26 -2.28
N THR A 234 2.23 9.19 -1.51
CA THR A 234 2.57 9.26 -0.09
C THR A 234 4.07 9.52 0.15
N LEU A 235 4.94 9.27 -0.84
CA LEU A 235 6.39 9.36 -0.68
C LEU A 235 6.83 10.78 -0.31
N GLY A 236 7.29 10.95 0.93
CA GLY A 236 7.61 12.24 1.51
C GLY A 236 6.40 13.16 1.72
N ASN A 237 5.20 12.60 1.64
CA ASN A 237 3.93 13.31 1.79
C ASN A 237 2.89 12.45 2.54
N PRO A 238 3.10 12.08 3.80
CA PRO A 238 2.10 11.34 4.58
C PRO A 238 0.85 12.18 4.86
N TRP A 239 0.91 13.50 4.78
CA TRP A 239 -0.23 14.42 4.97
C TRP A 239 -1.37 14.18 4.00
N ILE A 240 -1.11 13.52 2.87
CA ILE A 240 -2.15 13.21 1.88
C ILE A 240 -3.35 12.49 2.49
N PHE A 241 -3.15 11.68 3.53
CA PHE A 241 -4.24 10.98 4.22
C PHE A 241 -5.14 11.95 4.99
N SER A 242 -4.55 12.84 5.81
CA SER A 242 -5.33 13.87 6.54
C SER A 242 -5.97 14.87 5.59
N GLN A 243 -5.31 15.21 4.49
CA GLN A 243 -5.84 16.09 3.45
C GLN A 243 -7.07 15.48 2.78
N ILE A 244 -7.00 14.19 2.39
CA ILE A 244 -8.15 13.47 1.81
C ILE A 244 -9.30 13.41 2.81
N ASN A 245 -9.04 13.04 4.05
CA ASN A 245 -10.07 12.92 5.08
C ASN A 245 -10.78 14.26 5.30
N ALA A 246 -10.02 15.35 5.50
CA ALA A 246 -10.58 16.68 5.69
C ALA A 246 -11.42 17.16 4.49
N TYR A 247 -10.95 16.90 3.27
CA TYR A 247 -11.67 17.28 2.06
C TYR A 247 -12.96 16.49 1.85
N LEU A 248 -12.96 15.20 2.17
CA LEU A 248 -14.15 14.35 2.08
C LEU A 248 -15.21 14.74 3.11
N GLU A 249 -14.80 15.20 4.30
CA GLU A 249 -15.70 15.75 5.31
C GLU A 249 -16.28 17.12 4.89
N ASN A 250 -15.43 18.01 4.38
CA ASN A 250 -15.82 19.34 3.94
C ASN A 250 -14.98 19.79 2.72
N PRO A 251 -15.52 19.73 1.49
CA PRO A 251 -14.81 20.16 0.29
C PRO A 251 -14.38 21.63 0.27
N ASN A 252 -14.94 22.46 1.15
CA ASN A 252 -14.54 23.88 1.27
C ASN A 252 -13.48 24.11 2.35
N VAL A 253 -12.97 23.06 2.99
CA VAL A 253 -11.92 23.19 4.01
C VAL A 253 -10.63 23.70 3.39
N LYS A 254 -9.93 24.59 4.09
CA LYS A 254 -8.56 24.94 3.70
C LYS A 254 -7.65 23.77 3.98
N ILE A 255 -7.20 23.10 2.93
CA ILE A 255 -6.27 21.98 3.03
C ILE A 255 -4.94 22.45 3.65
N HIS A 256 -4.52 21.78 4.71
CA HIS A 256 -3.20 22.01 5.31
C HIS A 256 -2.09 21.62 4.33
N THR A 257 -1.20 22.56 4.08
CA THR A 257 0.03 22.32 3.30
C THR A 257 1.21 22.47 4.27
N PRO A 258 1.98 21.40 4.52
CA PRO A 258 3.10 21.47 5.45
C PRO A 258 4.15 22.47 4.96
N ASP A 259 4.64 23.29 5.87
CA ASP A 259 5.80 24.12 5.59
C ASP A 259 7.10 23.29 5.51
N LEU A 260 8.20 23.93 5.22
CA LEU A 260 9.47 23.22 5.07
C LEU A 260 9.95 22.59 6.37
N GLU A 261 9.81 23.30 7.47
CA GLU A 261 10.30 22.87 8.76
C GLU A 261 9.52 21.64 9.25
N GLU A 262 8.20 21.65 9.08
CA GLU A 262 7.32 20.51 9.34
C GLU A 262 7.70 19.29 8.47
N ARG A 263 7.90 19.51 7.16
CA ARG A 263 8.29 18.42 6.24
C ARG A 263 9.60 17.76 6.61
N LEU A 264 10.61 18.59 6.94
CA LEU A 264 11.92 18.09 7.33
C LEU A 264 11.91 17.50 8.76
N GLY A 265 11.05 17.99 9.63
CA GLY A 265 10.80 17.39 10.95
C GLY A 265 10.26 15.97 10.83
N VAL A 266 9.22 15.79 10.01
CA VAL A 266 8.63 14.46 9.74
C VAL A 266 9.62 13.53 9.01
N MET A 267 10.47 14.06 8.14
CA MET A 267 11.55 13.26 7.53
C MET A 267 12.51 12.70 8.60
N ILE A 268 12.97 13.53 9.51
CA ILE A 268 13.86 13.10 10.61
C ILE A 268 13.17 12.04 11.46
N GLU A 269 11.93 12.28 11.87
CA GLU A 269 11.17 11.34 12.69
C GLU A 269 11.01 9.98 12.00
N HIS A 270 10.62 9.97 10.73
CA HIS A 270 10.49 8.74 9.93
C HIS A 270 11.78 7.92 9.95
N ILE A 271 12.90 8.57 9.60
CA ILE A 271 14.18 7.86 9.49
C ILE A 271 14.74 7.45 10.87
N SER A 272 14.55 8.29 11.89
CA SER A 272 14.92 7.92 13.27
C SER A 272 14.15 6.67 13.74
N LYS A 273 12.87 6.57 13.39
CA LYS A 273 12.07 5.38 13.70
C LYS A 273 12.56 4.13 12.93
N MET A 274 12.98 4.31 11.68
CA MET A 274 13.64 3.22 10.94
C MET A 274 14.94 2.76 11.61
N VAL A 275 15.73 3.70 12.16
CA VAL A 275 16.96 3.37 12.89
C VAL A 275 16.66 2.57 14.15
N GLU A 276 15.61 2.96 14.90
CA GLU A 276 15.15 2.23 16.08
C GLU A 276 14.81 0.77 15.77
N TYR A 277 14.15 0.50 14.62
CA TYR A 277 13.68 -0.85 14.27
C TYR A 277 14.73 -1.72 13.57
N LYS A 278 15.63 -1.15 12.78
CA LYS A 278 16.53 -1.90 11.88
C LYS A 278 18.02 -1.69 12.15
N GLY A 279 18.35 -0.80 13.11
CA GLY A 279 19.71 -0.29 13.31
C GLY A 279 20.12 0.72 12.25
N GLU A 280 21.06 1.60 12.60
CA GLU A 280 21.42 2.76 11.78
C GLU A 280 21.92 2.38 10.38
N HIS A 281 22.80 1.38 10.27
CA HIS A 281 23.38 0.99 8.97
C HIS A 281 22.30 0.61 7.94
N MET A 282 21.37 -0.28 8.32
CA MET A 282 20.31 -0.74 7.41
C MET A 282 19.27 0.34 7.13
N ALA A 283 18.91 1.10 8.16
CA ALA A 283 17.98 2.20 8.01
C ALA A 283 18.51 3.26 7.04
N MET A 284 19.78 3.68 7.18
CA MET A 284 20.36 4.71 6.31
C MET A 284 20.53 4.25 4.87
N LEU A 285 20.86 2.99 4.63
CA LEU A 285 20.87 2.44 3.24
C LEU A 285 19.49 2.56 2.56
N GLN A 286 18.41 2.29 3.30
CA GLN A 286 17.05 2.40 2.79
C GLN A 286 16.56 3.85 2.70
N ALA A 287 16.93 4.67 3.68
CA ALA A 287 16.57 6.09 3.78
C ALA A 287 16.97 6.90 2.56
N ARG A 288 18.11 6.59 1.92
CA ARG A 288 18.62 7.29 0.73
C ARG A 288 17.58 7.54 -0.36
N LYS A 289 16.70 6.57 -0.59
CA LYS A 289 15.62 6.70 -1.57
C LYS A 289 14.34 7.34 -1.01
N LEU A 290 14.10 7.21 0.30
CA LEU A 290 12.88 7.70 0.94
C LEU A 290 12.94 9.20 1.20
N VAL A 291 14.08 9.71 1.68
CA VAL A 291 14.27 11.13 1.98
C VAL A 291 14.13 12.03 0.74
N VAL A 292 14.42 11.49 -0.44
CA VAL A 292 14.26 12.19 -1.73
C VAL A 292 12.82 12.70 -1.91
N GLY A 293 11.82 11.98 -1.43
CA GLY A 293 10.42 12.38 -1.49
C GLY A 293 10.14 13.67 -0.74
N TYR A 294 10.79 13.88 0.40
CA TYR A 294 10.60 15.08 1.24
C TYR A 294 11.17 16.35 0.62
N PHE A 295 12.08 16.25 -0.34
CA PHE A 295 12.65 17.41 -1.07
C PHE A 295 11.89 17.79 -2.34
N LYS A 296 10.77 17.11 -2.64
CA LYS A 296 9.99 17.41 -3.85
C LYS A 296 9.48 18.86 -3.83
N GLY A 297 9.72 19.60 -4.92
CA GLY A 297 9.26 20.98 -5.09
C GLY A 297 10.08 22.05 -4.36
N MET A 298 11.20 21.68 -3.69
CA MET A 298 12.08 22.63 -3.01
C MET A 298 13.10 23.26 -3.96
N LYS A 299 13.54 24.49 -3.65
CA LYS A 299 14.72 25.10 -4.26
C LYS A 299 15.94 24.21 -3.96
N GLY A 300 16.80 23.97 -4.96
CA GLY A 300 17.97 23.10 -4.76
C GLY A 300 17.69 21.59 -4.62
N ALA A 301 16.46 21.13 -4.84
CA ALA A 301 16.06 19.73 -4.67
C ALA A 301 16.96 18.72 -5.40
N ALA A 302 17.55 19.10 -6.56
CA ALA A 302 18.44 18.20 -7.29
C ALA A 302 19.75 17.95 -6.52
N ALA A 303 20.35 19.00 -5.95
CA ALA A 303 21.55 18.89 -5.11
C ALA A 303 21.27 18.09 -3.83
N LEU A 304 20.16 18.38 -3.14
CA LEU A 304 19.75 17.66 -1.94
C LEU A 304 19.54 16.17 -2.20
N ARG A 305 18.94 15.79 -3.34
CA ARG A 305 18.78 14.39 -3.74
C ARG A 305 20.11 13.67 -3.96
N ASN A 306 21.09 14.35 -4.55
CA ASN A 306 22.43 13.79 -4.72
C ASN A 306 23.12 13.54 -3.37
N GLU A 307 22.93 14.44 -2.41
CA GLU A 307 23.48 14.26 -1.05
C GLU A 307 22.73 13.19 -0.28
N ALA A 308 21.41 13.14 -0.38
CA ALA A 308 20.61 12.07 0.19
C ALA A 308 21.10 10.67 -0.22
N GLY A 309 21.62 10.52 -1.44
CA GLY A 309 22.23 9.26 -1.90
C GLY A 309 23.52 8.85 -1.17
N LYS A 310 24.10 9.75 -0.37
CA LYS A 310 25.41 9.54 0.28
C LYS A 310 25.33 9.41 1.81
N ILE A 311 24.18 9.71 2.43
CA ILE A 311 24.00 9.65 3.88
C ILE A 311 24.31 8.24 4.41
N LYS A 312 24.96 8.16 5.56
CA LYS A 312 25.36 6.91 6.23
C LYS A 312 24.93 6.85 7.69
N THR A 313 24.75 8.02 8.33
CA THR A 313 24.42 8.17 9.74
C THR A 313 23.23 9.11 9.91
N LEU A 314 22.62 9.11 11.09
CA LEU A 314 21.61 10.11 11.44
C LEU A 314 22.18 11.52 11.45
N ASP A 315 23.44 11.69 11.83
CA ASP A 315 24.11 12.99 11.82
C ASP A 315 24.20 13.54 10.39
N ASP A 316 24.55 12.72 9.39
CA ASP A 316 24.50 13.12 7.97
C ASP A 316 23.09 13.59 7.56
N LEU A 317 22.05 12.95 8.09
CA LEU A 317 20.67 13.35 7.81
C LEU A 317 20.30 14.68 8.46
N TYR A 318 20.77 14.94 9.70
CA TYR A 318 20.60 16.24 10.35
C TYR A 318 21.35 17.35 9.63
N GLU A 319 22.57 17.11 9.15
CA GLU A 319 23.33 18.06 8.31
C GLU A 319 22.58 18.35 7.01
N LEU A 320 22.07 17.32 6.33
CA LEU A 320 21.26 17.48 5.13
C LEU A 320 19.99 18.31 5.38
N ARG A 321 19.33 18.11 6.54
CA ARG A 321 18.21 18.96 6.98
C ARG A 321 18.62 20.43 7.12
N GLN A 322 19.71 20.72 7.82
CA GLN A 322 20.18 22.11 7.99
C GLN A 322 20.50 22.77 6.66
N LYS A 323 21.15 22.04 5.75
CA LYS A 323 21.40 22.52 4.41
C LYS A 323 20.11 22.82 3.63
N ALA A 324 19.11 21.94 3.74
CA ALA A 324 17.82 22.16 3.08
C ALA A 324 17.13 23.44 3.59
N LEU A 325 17.22 23.72 4.91
CA LEU A 325 16.68 24.95 5.51
C LEU A 325 17.44 26.20 5.03
N SER A 326 18.76 26.12 4.83
CA SER A 326 19.57 27.26 4.41
C SER A 326 19.38 27.67 2.94
N LEU A 327 18.72 26.84 2.12
CA LEU A 327 18.47 27.11 0.70
C LEU A 327 17.17 27.92 0.44
N GLN A 328 16.39 28.16 1.47
CA GLN A 328 15.13 28.94 1.42
C GLN A 328 15.42 30.39 1.78
#